data_9652624e24b2c6817a03d3bb18792955
#
_entry.id   9652624e24b2c6817a03d3bb18792955
#
_cell.length_a   1.000
_cell.length_b   1.000
_cell.length_c   1.000
_cell.angle_alpha   90.00
_cell.angle_beta   90.00
_cell.angle_gamma   90.00
#
_symmetry.space_group_name_H-M   'P 1'
#
loop_
_entity.id
_entity.type
_entity.pdbx_description
1 polymer ?
#
loop_
_entity_poly.entity_id
_entity_poly.type
_entity_poly.pdbx_seq_one_letter_code
_entity_poly.pdbx_strand_id
1 'polypeptide(L)'
;MTIMKNYKSTISKFAIAAALCAVAMPISAQDAATDSVAADSVPAKEITGWGDFKLFLDPGHSGKENRGLWGYSEAEKVLDIALTIKEYLTTYTDIPAENLMLCREDGNTVVDLGERSDIANAWGADFFYSIHSDAAATKNTTVTLFGGWMTDGVEVEKTPTGGKAFGEFLNPYLTDLMKEFACTGTRGNCYDRCFYYPGESNHSNKYPYLSVNRESNMASLLSEGGYHTIAEQQQLNINVEYKRLEAFAAFQSILKYHGLQVPKQTFLAGIIANSENQVPINGVKVTVDGKTYTTDTWESVFNLFTKNENLIHNGFYMFEGLTAGQTYEVTFEATGYDTVTKQVTIKEGGQGASVDFVTVLDVEMTNNAPAIVSVFQSKTLKMFLHSSLW
;
A
#
# COMPACT_ATOMS: atom_id res chain seq x y z
N MET A 1 36.04 23.91 -39.14
CA MET A 1 35.41 23.42 -40.38
C MET A 1 34.38 22.41 -39.94
N THR A 2 33.33 22.92 -39.55
CA THR A 2 31.90 22.97 -39.89
C THR A 2 31.35 21.66 -40.48
N ILE A 3 30.38 21.09 -39.83
CA ILE A 3 29.11 20.69 -40.45
C ILE A 3 28.05 20.52 -39.32
N MET A 4 27.16 21.50 -39.26
CA MET A 4 25.83 21.38 -38.63
C MET A 4 24.94 20.56 -39.56
N LYS A 5 24.19 19.59 -39.04
CA LYS A 5 23.04 19.02 -39.73
C LYS A 5 21.77 19.31 -38.94
N ASN A 6 20.97 20.19 -39.53
CA ASN A 6 19.59 20.46 -39.14
C ASN A 6 18.72 19.22 -39.38
N TYR A 7 17.89 18.84 -38.40
CA TYR A 7 16.74 17.99 -38.61
C TYR A 7 15.48 18.79 -38.31
N LYS A 8 14.75 19.13 -39.38
CA LYS A 8 13.37 19.60 -39.31
C LYS A 8 12.48 18.35 -39.29
N SER A 9 11.72 18.11 -38.25
CA SER A 9 10.68 17.09 -38.23
C SER A 9 9.37 17.65 -38.74
N THR A 10 8.86 17.03 -39.74
CA THR A 10 7.56 17.27 -40.39
C THR A 10 6.48 16.58 -39.57
N ILE A 11 5.55 17.34 -39.02
CA ILE A 11 4.35 16.80 -38.36
C ILE A 11 3.39 16.37 -39.45
N SER A 12 3.14 15.06 -39.54
CA SER A 12 2.09 14.50 -40.37
C SER A 12 0.88 14.18 -39.51
N LYS A 13 -0.23 14.87 -39.76
CA LYS A 13 -1.54 14.58 -39.16
C LYS A 13 -2.11 13.32 -39.80
N PHE A 14 -2.26 12.25 -39.06
CA PHE A 14 -3.14 11.15 -39.43
C PHE A 14 -4.29 11.04 -38.46
N ALA A 15 -5.48 11.35 -38.96
CA ALA A 15 -6.73 10.95 -38.35
C ALA A 15 -6.94 9.47 -38.61
N ILE A 16 -7.05 8.66 -37.58
CA ILE A 16 -7.43 7.24 -37.71
C ILE A 16 -8.82 7.09 -37.13
N ALA A 17 -9.74 6.73 -38.02
CA ALA A 17 -11.10 6.33 -37.69
C ALA A 17 -11.07 4.98 -36.93
N ALA A 18 -11.77 4.91 -35.80
CA ALA A 18 -11.96 3.69 -35.05
C ALA A 18 -12.87 2.73 -35.83
N ALA A 19 -12.34 1.57 -36.24
CA ALA A 19 -13.14 0.43 -36.64
C ALA A 19 -13.07 -0.63 -35.50
N LEU A 20 -14.20 -0.80 -34.81
CA LEU A 20 -14.40 -1.91 -33.89
C LEU A 20 -14.43 -3.22 -34.70
N CYS A 21 -13.45 -4.10 -34.50
CA CYS A 21 -13.58 -5.52 -34.77
C CYS A 21 -13.51 -6.26 -33.44
N ALA A 22 -14.68 -6.62 -32.91
CA ALA A 22 -14.79 -7.56 -31.80
C ALA A 22 -14.49 -8.97 -32.32
N VAL A 23 -13.34 -9.53 -31.96
CA VAL A 23 -13.07 -10.96 -32.08
C VAL A 23 -13.35 -11.57 -30.71
N ALA A 24 -14.51 -12.18 -30.58
CA ALA A 24 -14.85 -13.01 -29.43
C ALA A 24 -14.09 -14.32 -29.50
N MET A 25 -13.12 -14.53 -28.62
CA MET A 25 -12.63 -15.87 -28.30
C MET A 25 -13.41 -16.43 -27.11
N PRO A 26 -13.87 -17.69 -27.16
CA PRO A 26 -14.53 -18.27 -26.02
C PRO A 26 -13.50 -18.61 -24.94
N ILE A 27 -13.51 -17.86 -23.85
CA ILE A 27 -12.89 -18.27 -22.59
C ILE A 27 -13.89 -19.21 -21.95
N SER A 28 -13.54 -20.47 -21.79
CA SER A 28 -14.32 -21.40 -20.98
C SER A 28 -14.28 -20.90 -19.54
N ALA A 29 -15.39 -20.31 -19.11
CA ALA A 29 -15.62 -20.01 -17.71
C ALA A 29 -15.76 -21.35 -16.99
N GLN A 30 -14.77 -21.68 -16.20
CA GLN A 30 -14.93 -22.61 -15.10
C GLN A 30 -15.54 -21.80 -13.97
N ASP A 31 -16.73 -22.22 -13.54
CA ASP A 31 -17.55 -21.55 -12.52
C ASP A 31 -16.74 -21.35 -11.22
N ALA A 32 -16.12 -20.18 -11.08
CA ALA A 32 -15.87 -19.62 -9.77
C ALA A 32 -17.21 -19.03 -9.34
N ALA A 33 -17.84 -19.65 -8.38
CA ALA A 33 -19.00 -19.11 -7.71
C ALA A 33 -18.58 -17.74 -7.13
N THR A 34 -18.86 -16.69 -7.87
CA THR A 34 -18.91 -15.35 -7.33
C THR A 34 -20.13 -15.30 -6.45
N ASP A 35 -19.96 -15.58 -5.15
CA ASP A 35 -20.91 -15.10 -4.17
C ASP A 35 -20.97 -13.59 -4.35
N SER A 36 -22.03 -13.15 -5.00
CA SER A 36 -22.40 -11.75 -5.06
C SER A 36 -22.66 -11.32 -3.63
N VAL A 37 -21.65 -10.75 -2.98
CA VAL A 37 -21.88 -9.92 -1.80
C VAL A 37 -22.88 -8.87 -2.27
N ALA A 38 -24.10 -8.92 -1.74
CA ALA A 38 -25.11 -7.90 -1.95
C ALA A 38 -24.41 -6.56 -1.69
N ALA A 39 -24.40 -5.70 -2.69
CA ALA A 39 -23.90 -4.35 -2.54
C ALA A 39 -24.75 -3.70 -1.44
N ASP A 40 -24.25 -3.73 -0.21
CA ASP A 40 -24.79 -2.89 0.84
C ASP A 40 -24.74 -1.47 0.31
N SER A 41 -25.86 -0.80 0.37
CA SER A 41 -26.06 0.55 -0.15
C SER A 41 -24.88 1.43 0.26
N VAL A 42 -24.10 1.88 -0.73
CA VAL A 42 -23.06 2.88 -0.53
C VAL A 42 -23.69 4.01 0.29
N PRO A 43 -23.18 4.34 1.49
CA PRO A 43 -23.75 5.42 2.27
C PRO A 43 -23.81 6.67 1.42
N ALA A 44 -24.88 7.42 1.53
CA ALA A 44 -25.02 8.70 0.85
C ALA A 44 -23.77 9.54 1.13
N LYS A 45 -23.24 10.25 0.12
CA LYS A 45 -22.07 11.13 0.25
C LYS A 45 -22.27 12.05 1.45
N GLU A 46 -21.63 11.76 2.58
CA GLU A 46 -21.83 12.48 3.85
C GLU A 46 -20.92 13.71 3.99
N ILE A 47 -19.89 13.82 3.14
CA ILE A 47 -18.84 14.82 3.29
C ILE A 47 -18.98 15.84 2.18
N THR A 48 -19.36 17.06 2.56
CA THR A 48 -19.51 18.23 1.68
C THR A 48 -18.48 19.31 2.06
N GLY A 49 -18.11 20.14 1.10
CA GLY A 49 -17.25 21.29 1.34
C GLY A 49 -15.85 21.20 0.76
N TRP A 50 -15.61 20.30 -0.20
CA TRP A 50 -14.32 20.21 -0.91
C TRP A 50 -14.03 21.47 -1.76
N GLY A 51 -15.05 22.09 -2.35
CA GLY A 51 -14.92 23.23 -3.24
C GLY A 51 -14.21 22.89 -4.54
N ASP A 52 -13.48 23.86 -5.08
CA ASP A 52 -12.75 23.72 -6.36
C ASP A 52 -11.31 23.22 -6.18
N PHE A 53 -10.94 22.75 -4.99
CA PHE A 53 -9.58 22.29 -4.68
C PHE A 53 -9.18 21.12 -5.55
N LYS A 54 -8.01 21.22 -6.19
CA LYS A 54 -7.45 20.20 -7.09
C LYS A 54 -6.30 19.45 -6.44
N LEU A 55 -6.51 18.18 -6.17
CA LEU A 55 -5.51 17.29 -5.62
C LEU A 55 -4.83 16.47 -6.71
N PHE A 56 -3.51 16.59 -6.80
CA PHE A 56 -2.69 15.74 -7.65
C PHE A 56 -2.07 14.62 -6.82
N LEU A 57 -2.35 13.38 -7.20
CA LEU A 57 -1.78 12.18 -6.60
C LEU A 57 -0.66 11.65 -7.50
N ASP A 58 0.54 11.55 -6.96
CA ASP A 58 1.72 11.06 -7.65
C ASP A 58 2.13 9.69 -7.09
N PRO A 59 1.62 8.57 -7.63
CA PRO A 59 2.19 7.26 -7.33
C PRO A 59 3.62 7.19 -7.89
N GLY A 60 4.59 7.20 -7.00
CA GLY A 60 6.01 7.26 -7.32
C GLY A 60 6.48 6.19 -8.29
N HIS A 61 7.60 6.44 -8.97
CA HIS A 61 8.16 5.52 -9.96
C HIS A 61 7.20 5.18 -11.11
N SER A 62 7.60 4.26 -11.98
CA SER A 62 6.80 3.81 -13.12
C SER A 62 7.04 2.33 -13.40
N GLY A 63 6.08 1.68 -14.03
CA GLY A 63 6.21 0.29 -14.44
C GLY A 63 6.51 -0.62 -13.26
N LYS A 64 7.70 -1.18 -13.23
CA LYS A 64 8.22 -2.07 -12.19
C LYS A 64 9.53 -1.54 -11.59
N GLU A 65 9.68 -0.24 -11.54
CA GLU A 65 10.87 0.40 -10.96
C GLU A 65 10.89 0.21 -9.44
N ASN A 66 12.09 0.32 -8.91
CA ASN A 66 12.39 0.18 -7.50
C ASN A 66 11.84 -1.14 -6.90
N ARG A 67 12.34 -2.25 -7.47
CA ARG A 67 11.94 -3.59 -7.04
C ARG A 67 12.45 -3.91 -5.65
N GLY A 68 11.51 -4.30 -4.80
CA GLY A 68 11.80 -4.86 -3.50
C GLY A 68 12.05 -6.36 -3.53
N LEU A 69 11.88 -7.01 -2.39
CA LEU A 69 12.01 -8.45 -2.28
C LEU A 69 11.01 -9.15 -3.22
N TRP A 70 11.41 -10.31 -3.74
CA TRP A 70 10.63 -11.20 -4.62
C TRP A 70 10.19 -10.56 -5.94
N GLY A 71 10.69 -9.37 -6.27
CA GLY A 71 10.42 -8.70 -7.53
C GLY A 71 9.16 -7.85 -7.58
N TYR A 72 8.36 -7.78 -6.50
CA TYR A 72 7.28 -6.81 -6.37
C TYR A 72 7.88 -5.42 -6.17
N SER A 73 7.41 -4.45 -6.93
CA SER A 73 8.02 -3.12 -6.95
C SER A 73 7.27 -2.11 -6.10
N GLU A 74 7.99 -1.08 -5.67
CA GLU A 74 7.39 0.10 -5.09
C GLU A 74 6.36 0.73 -6.04
N ALA A 75 6.71 0.84 -7.33
CA ALA A 75 5.82 1.40 -8.36
C ALA A 75 4.44 0.69 -8.42
N GLU A 76 4.41 -0.64 -8.25
CA GLU A 76 3.16 -1.42 -8.20
C GLU A 76 2.37 -1.13 -6.93
N LYS A 77 3.04 -1.11 -5.77
CA LYS A 77 2.41 -0.82 -4.47
C LYS A 77 1.72 0.54 -4.46
N VAL A 78 2.47 1.58 -4.80
CA VAL A 78 1.98 2.96 -4.63
C VAL A 78 0.93 3.37 -5.66
N LEU A 79 0.89 2.68 -6.81
CA LEU A 79 -0.19 2.84 -7.78
C LEU A 79 -1.52 2.36 -7.19
N ASP A 80 -1.54 1.17 -6.59
CA ASP A 80 -2.75 0.63 -5.94
C ASP A 80 -3.25 1.54 -4.82
N ILE A 81 -2.32 2.10 -4.02
CA ILE A 81 -2.66 3.04 -2.95
C ILE A 81 -3.27 4.33 -3.53
N ALA A 82 -2.66 4.92 -4.56
CA ALA A 82 -3.16 6.15 -5.16
C ALA A 82 -4.54 5.99 -5.79
N LEU A 83 -4.76 4.87 -6.51
CA LEU A 83 -6.07 4.53 -7.10
C LEU A 83 -7.13 4.34 -6.00
N THR A 84 -6.78 3.69 -4.90
CA THR A 84 -7.71 3.49 -3.78
C THR A 84 -8.00 4.80 -3.03
N ILE A 85 -7.04 5.72 -2.88
CA ILE A 85 -7.30 7.06 -2.34
C ILE A 85 -8.31 7.80 -3.23
N LYS A 86 -8.13 7.75 -4.56
CA LYS A 86 -9.10 8.33 -5.51
C LYS A 86 -10.48 7.70 -5.36
N GLU A 87 -10.56 6.36 -5.24
CA GLU A 87 -11.80 5.62 -4.99
C GLU A 87 -12.48 6.11 -3.70
N TYR A 88 -11.78 6.20 -2.59
CA TYR A 88 -12.34 6.67 -1.32
C TYR A 88 -12.82 8.11 -1.40
N LEU A 89 -12.04 9.01 -1.98
CA LEU A 89 -12.43 10.42 -2.15
C LEU A 89 -13.71 10.56 -2.98
N THR A 90 -13.82 9.83 -4.09
CA THR A 90 -15.03 9.88 -4.94
C THR A 90 -16.23 9.15 -4.37
N THR A 91 -16.02 8.14 -3.51
CA THR A 91 -17.07 7.35 -2.89
C THR A 91 -17.68 8.05 -1.67
N TYR A 92 -16.82 8.56 -0.79
CA TYR A 92 -17.25 9.08 0.51
C TYR A 92 -17.38 10.61 0.57
N THR A 93 -16.95 11.34 -0.46
CA THR A 93 -17.04 12.81 -0.51
C THR A 93 -17.76 13.30 -1.76
N ASP A 94 -18.12 14.59 -1.76
CA ASP A 94 -18.70 15.28 -2.91
C ASP A 94 -17.64 15.85 -3.87
N ILE A 95 -16.35 15.46 -3.72
CA ILE A 95 -15.30 15.92 -4.63
C ILE A 95 -15.62 15.54 -6.08
N PRO A 96 -15.61 16.50 -7.02
CA PRO A 96 -15.72 16.17 -8.42
C PRO A 96 -14.52 15.34 -8.89
N ALA A 97 -14.77 14.28 -9.66
CA ALA A 97 -13.69 13.43 -10.16
C ALA A 97 -12.64 14.19 -10.98
N GLU A 98 -13.06 15.26 -11.65
CA GLU A 98 -12.19 16.19 -12.39
C GLU A 98 -11.25 17.02 -11.50
N ASN A 99 -11.51 17.08 -10.20
CA ASN A 99 -10.63 17.72 -9.22
C ASN A 99 -9.58 16.73 -8.62
N LEU A 100 -9.55 15.52 -9.11
CA LEU A 100 -8.56 14.49 -8.74
C LEU A 100 -7.81 14.04 -9.99
N MET A 101 -6.50 14.23 -10.01
CA MET A 101 -5.64 13.75 -11.10
C MET A 101 -4.53 12.87 -10.52
N LEU A 102 -4.27 11.75 -11.20
CA LEU A 102 -3.09 10.94 -10.96
C LEU A 102 -2.06 11.17 -12.07
N CYS A 103 -0.78 11.14 -11.75
CA CYS A 103 0.26 11.24 -12.79
C CYS A 103 0.26 10.01 -13.73
N ARG A 104 -0.20 8.86 -13.23
CA ARG A 104 -0.46 7.63 -14.00
C ARG A 104 -1.58 6.83 -13.33
N GLU A 105 -2.35 6.11 -14.13
CA GLU A 105 -3.48 5.28 -13.66
C GLU A 105 -3.28 3.80 -13.98
N ASP A 106 -2.16 3.43 -14.59
CA ASP A 106 -1.82 2.04 -14.90
C ASP A 106 -0.32 1.74 -14.71
N GLY A 107 0.02 0.45 -14.71
CA GLY A 107 1.39 -0.02 -14.54
C GLY A 107 2.27 0.08 -15.78
N ASN A 108 1.74 0.44 -16.96
CA ASN A 108 2.49 0.51 -18.20
C ASN A 108 2.91 1.94 -18.56
N THR A 109 2.19 2.92 -18.06
CA THR A 109 2.51 4.34 -18.28
C THR A 109 3.80 4.69 -17.55
N VAL A 110 4.78 5.16 -18.32
CA VAL A 110 6.07 5.64 -17.79
C VAL A 110 6.00 7.15 -17.72
N VAL A 111 6.30 7.69 -16.56
CA VAL A 111 6.34 9.14 -16.30
C VAL A 111 7.70 9.46 -15.69
N ASP A 112 8.49 10.26 -16.39
CA ASP A 112 9.81 10.68 -15.94
C ASP A 112 9.71 11.61 -14.72
N LEU A 113 10.79 11.69 -13.91
CA LEU A 113 10.79 12.40 -12.63
C LEU A 113 10.34 13.88 -12.76
N GLY A 114 10.88 14.61 -13.73
CA GLY A 114 10.49 16.02 -13.97
C GLY A 114 9.08 16.17 -14.54
N GLU A 115 8.67 15.25 -15.39
CA GLU A 115 7.36 15.25 -16.03
C GLU A 115 6.20 15.20 -15.01
N ARG A 116 6.38 14.56 -13.86
CA ARG A 116 5.37 14.49 -12.78
C ARG A 116 4.95 15.87 -12.31
N SER A 117 5.93 16.70 -12.00
CA SER A 117 5.70 18.09 -11.58
C SER A 117 5.16 18.95 -12.74
N ASP A 118 5.61 18.72 -13.97
CA ASP A 118 5.14 19.45 -15.15
C ASP A 118 3.65 19.17 -15.41
N ILE A 119 3.20 17.93 -15.29
CA ILE A 119 1.77 17.56 -15.43
C ILE A 119 0.94 18.27 -14.37
N ALA A 120 1.35 18.22 -13.09
CA ALA A 120 0.63 18.87 -12.00
C ALA A 120 0.57 20.41 -12.17
N ASN A 121 1.69 21.01 -12.55
CA ASN A 121 1.80 22.45 -12.81
C ASN A 121 0.90 22.90 -13.97
N ALA A 122 0.90 22.14 -15.08
CA ALA A 122 0.07 22.44 -16.25
C ALA A 122 -1.42 22.26 -15.96
N TRP A 123 -1.80 21.29 -15.14
CA TRP A 123 -3.18 21.08 -14.72
C TRP A 123 -3.66 22.14 -13.71
N GLY A 124 -2.74 22.83 -13.04
CA GLY A 124 -3.04 23.82 -12.02
C GLY A 124 -3.52 23.18 -10.73
N ALA A 125 -2.80 22.17 -10.25
CA ALA A 125 -3.06 21.55 -8.96
C ALA A 125 -2.88 22.54 -7.81
N ASP A 126 -3.67 22.38 -6.75
CA ASP A 126 -3.54 23.13 -5.50
C ASP A 126 -2.63 22.42 -4.50
N PHE A 127 -2.54 21.09 -4.60
CA PHE A 127 -1.65 20.27 -3.78
C PHE A 127 -1.08 19.10 -4.59
N PHE A 128 0.20 18.78 -4.36
CA PHE A 128 0.92 17.66 -4.93
C PHE A 128 1.27 16.66 -3.83
N TYR A 129 0.66 15.47 -3.87
CA TYR A 129 0.96 14.39 -2.92
C TYR A 129 1.66 13.22 -3.62
N SER A 130 2.95 13.02 -3.33
CA SER A 130 3.75 11.91 -3.83
C SER A 130 3.75 10.75 -2.84
N ILE A 131 3.48 9.54 -3.33
CA ILE A 131 3.31 8.33 -2.52
C ILE A 131 4.45 7.37 -2.85
N HIS A 132 5.22 7.00 -1.83
CA HIS A 132 6.41 6.15 -1.93
C HIS A 132 6.47 5.08 -0.83
N SER A 133 7.41 4.16 -0.94
CA SER A 133 7.88 3.29 0.11
C SER A 133 9.40 3.16 0.05
N ASP A 134 10.05 3.20 1.20
CA ASP A 134 11.49 3.35 1.34
C ASP A 134 12.27 2.02 1.16
N ALA A 135 13.58 2.12 1.06
CA ALA A 135 14.47 1.00 0.83
C ALA A 135 15.71 1.00 1.74
N ALA A 136 16.36 -0.15 1.84
CA ALA A 136 17.72 -0.34 2.37
C ALA A 136 17.89 -0.03 3.88
N ALA A 137 16.84 -0.11 4.70
CA ALA A 137 16.97 0.09 6.13
C ALA A 137 17.11 -1.21 6.93
N THR A 138 17.54 -1.05 8.17
CA THR A 138 17.52 -2.09 9.20
C THR A 138 16.30 -2.02 10.09
N LYS A 139 15.51 -0.93 9.98
CA LYS A 139 14.27 -0.71 10.73
C LYS A 139 13.17 -0.27 9.78
N ASN A 140 12.03 -0.91 9.90
CA ASN A 140 10.84 -0.54 9.15
C ASN A 140 10.19 0.70 9.79
N THR A 141 10.21 1.84 9.09
CA THR A 141 9.70 3.11 9.58
C THR A 141 8.98 3.87 8.48
N THR A 142 8.12 4.81 8.87
CA THR A 142 7.54 5.80 7.98
C THR A 142 8.30 7.12 8.02
N VAL A 143 8.09 7.97 7.02
CA VAL A 143 8.48 9.38 7.04
C VAL A 143 7.59 10.18 6.09
N THR A 144 7.37 11.44 6.38
CA THR A 144 6.78 12.41 5.45
C THR A 144 7.78 13.56 5.21
N LEU A 145 7.93 13.95 3.96
CA LEU A 145 8.96 14.88 3.49
C LEU A 145 8.29 16.01 2.69
N PHE A 146 8.23 17.19 3.25
CA PHE A 146 7.72 18.38 2.57
C PHE A 146 8.86 19.29 2.14
N GLY A 147 8.59 20.12 1.12
CA GLY A 147 9.63 20.97 0.53
C GLY A 147 10.16 22.02 1.50
N GLY A 148 11.46 21.98 1.81
CA GLY A 148 12.06 22.99 2.67
C GLY A 148 13.56 22.83 2.90
N TRP A 149 14.15 23.83 3.56
CA TRP A 149 15.58 23.93 3.82
C TRP A 149 15.89 24.71 5.11
N MET A 150 17.18 24.76 5.48
CA MET A 150 17.66 25.58 6.60
C MET A 150 18.30 26.87 6.09
N THR A 151 17.97 28.00 6.71
CA THR A 151 18.62 29.30 6.49
C THR A 151 18.89 29.96 7.84
N ASP A 152 20.16 30.18 8.15
CA ASP A 152 20.63 30.88 9.36
C ASP A 152 20.03 30.30 10.65
N GLY A 153 19.97 28.97 10.73
CA GLY A 153 19.40 28.22 11.86
C GLY A 153 17.88 28.16 11.90
N VAL A 154 17.19 28.68 10.86
CA VAL A 154 15.73 28.67 10.74
C VAL A 154 15.30 27.74 9.62
N GLU A 155 14.37 26.84 9.92
CA GLU A 155 13.71 26.00 8.93
C GLU A 155 12.72 26.82 8.09
N VAL A 156 12.83 26.71 6.77
CA VAL A 156 11.99 27.44 5.81
C VAL A 156 11.25 26.43 4.93
N GLU A 157 9.94 26.49 4.95
CA GLU A 157 9.09 25.76 4.02
C GLU A 157 9.03 26.49 2.69
N LYS A 158 8.99 25.75 1.59
CA LYS A 158 8.78 26.36 0.25
C LYS A 158 7.43 27.08 0.15
N THR A 159 7.33 28.01 -0.77
CA THR A 159 6.09 28.72 -1.08
C THR A 159 5.50 28.18 -2.41
N PRO A 160 4.20 27.88 -2.48
CA PRO A 160 3.20 27.94 -1.40
C PRO A 160 3.44 26.92 -0.28
N THR A 161 3.13 27.31 0.96
CA THR A 161 3.19 26.44 2.12
C THR A 161 1.96 25.52 2.19
N GLY A 162 2.03 24.45 3.00
CA GLY A 162 0.94 23.51 3.24
C GLY A 162 1.39 22.06 3.35
N GLY A 163 2.58 21.74 2.83
CA GLY A 163 3.15 20.40 2.93
C GLY A 163 3.41 19.99 4.36
N LYS A 164 3.97 20.88 5.18
CA LYS A 164 4.15 20.67 6.62
C LYS A 164 2.83 20.38 7.32
N ALA A 165 1.83 21.22 7.10
CA ALA A 165 0.53 21.09 7.74
C ALA A 165 -0.18 19.78 7.33
N PHE A 166 -0.10 19.36 6.08
CA PHE A 166 -0.64 18.07 5.66
C PHE A 166 0.12 16.90 6.29
N GLY A 167 1.44 16.97 6.35
CA GLY A 167 2.28 15.94 6.97
C GLY A 167 2.05 15.79 8.47
N GLU A 168 1.60 16.83 9.17
CA GLU A 168 1.19 16.77 10.59
C GLU A 168 -0.03 15.87 10.82
N PHE A 169 -0.90 15.70 9.81
CA PHE A 169 -1.97 14.70 9.81
C PHE A 169 -1.50 13.35 9.25
N LEU A 170 -0.85 13.36 8.10
CA LEU A 170 -0.52 12.13 7.40
C LEU A 170 0.48 11.25 8.17
N ASN A 171 1.54 11.84 8.73
CA ASN A 171 2.59 11.06 9.39
C ASN A 171 2.08 10.22 10.56
N PRO A 172 1.30 10.76 11.52
CA PRO A 172 0.75 9.95 12.62
C PRO A 172 -0.26 8.90 12.12
N TYR A 173 -1.19 9.24 11.21
CA TYR A 173 -2.17 8.29 10.70
C TYR A 173 -1.52 7.11 10.00
N LEU A 174 -0.56 7.39 9.13
CA LEU A 174 0.20 6.35 8.43
C LEU A 174 1.05 5.52 9.40
N THR A 175 1.75 6.18 10.31
CA THR A 175 2.65 5.51 11.27
C THR A 175 1.88 4.62 12.23
N ASP A 176 0.80 5.11 12.81
CA ASP A 176 0.04 4.37 13.81
C ASP A 176 -0.61 3.15 13.18
N LEU A 177 -1.18 3.28 11.97
CA LEU A 177 -1.69 2.14 11.22
C LEU A 177 -0.61 1.09 10.94
N MET A 178 0.52 1.52 10.40
CA MET A 178 1.57 0.59 9.99
C MET A 178 2.26 -0.07 11.18
N LYS A 179 2.28 0.56 12.35
CA LYS A 179 2.77 -0.04 13.60
C LYS A 179 1.89 -1.15 14.14
N GLU A 180 0.62 -1.19 13.80
CA GLU A 180 -0.26 -2.31 14.16
C GLU A 180 0.19 -3.62 13.49
N PHE A 181 1.00 -3.58 12.42
CA PHE A 181 1.39 -4.74 11.64
C PHE A 181 2.90 -4.95 11.53
N ALA A 182 3.64 -4.07 10.89
CA ALA A 182 5.05 -4.31 10.56
C ALA A 182 6.01 -3.16 10.87
N CYS A 183 5.55 -1.91 10.92
CA CYS A 183 6.44 -0.78 11.21
C CYS A 183 6.84 -0.69 12.67
N THR A 184 8.05 -0.21 12.92
CA THR A 184 8.59 -0.02 14.28
C THR A 184 8.49 1.42 14.77
N GLY A 185 8.09 2.37 13.91
CA GLY A 185 7.97 3.78 14.23
C GLY A 185 8.03 4.70 13.03
N THR A 186 8.36 5.95 13.28
CA THR A 186 8.51 6.98 12.24
C THR A 186 9.83 7.73 12.38
N ARG A 187 10.29 8.30 11.27
CA ARG A 187 11.37 9.30 11.23
C ARG A 187 10.82 10.74 11.26
N GLY A 188 9.49 10.89 11.33
CA GLY A 188 8.80 12.14 11.52
C GLY A 188 8.29 12.80 10.25
N ASN A 189 7.80 14.03 10.43
CA ASN A 189 7.38 14.93 9.36
C ASN A 189 8.48 16.00 9.20
N CYS A 190 9.24 15.96 8.10
CA CYS A 190 10.52 16.64 7.98
C CYS A 190 10.59 17.55 6.74
N TYR A 191 11.32 18.64 6.86
CA TYR A 191 11.81 19.39 5.71
C TYR A 191 12.75 18.49 4.91
N ASP A 192 12.50 18.27 3.65
CA ASP A 192 13.21 17.27 2.84
C ASP A 192 14.71 17.53 2.78
N ARG A 193 15.14 18.77 2.60
CA ARG A 193 16.59 19.07 2.58
C ARG A 193 17.23 18.89 3.94
N CYS A 194 16.56 19.25 5.03
CA CYS A 194 17.09 19.03 6.37
C CYS A 194 17.19 17.52 6.70
N PHE A 195 16.27 16.73 6.16
CA PHE A 195 16.30 15.28 6.32
C PHE A 195 17.50 14.63 5.62
N TYR A 196 17.81 15.05 4.38
CA TYR A 196 18.94 14.50 3.62
C TYR A 196 20.30 15.11 4.01
N TYR A 197 20.31 16.34 4.55
CA TYR A 197 21.51 17.04 5.03
C TYR A 197 21.34 17.48 6.49
N PRO A 198 21.30 16.50 7.43
CA PRO A 198 21.06 16.81 8.84
C PRO A 198 22.24 17.54 9.45
N GLY A 199 21.93 18.49 10.35
CA GLY A 199 22.93 19.21 11.12
C GLY A 199 23.52 20.46 10.43
N GLU A 200 23.15 20.76 9.21
CA GLU A 200 23.51 22.03 8.56
C GLU A 200 22.57 23.13 9.06
N SER A 201 23.14 24.20 9.65
CA SER A 201 22.39 25.38 10.08
C SER A 201 22.07 26.36 8.94
N ASN A 202 22.76 26.20 7.80
CA ASN A 202 22.58 27.04 6.61
C ASN A 202 22.92 26.27 5.35
N HIS A 203 21.88 25.77 4.67
CA HIS A 203 22.07 25.09 3.40
C HIS A 203 22.52 26.06 2.31
N SER A 204 23.50 25.68 1.51
CA SER A 204 23.96 26.46 0.35
C SER A 204 22.85 26.62 -0.70
N ASN A 205 22.03 25.59 -0.87
CA ASN A 205 20.87 25.58 -1.77
C ASN A 205 19.60 25.94 -0.99
N LYS A 206 18.99 27.08 -1.36
CA LYS A 206 17.75 27.60 -0.74
C LYS A 206 16.51 27.14 -1.51
N TYR A 207 16.38 25.81 -1.67
CA TYR A 207 15.26 25.15 -2.33
C TYR A 207 15.13 23.69 -1.84
N PRO A 208 13.97 23.04 -2.02
CA PRO A 208 13.75 21.65 -1.62
C PRO A 208 14.77 20.68 -2.24
N TYR A 209 15.06 19.59 -1.55
CA TYR A 209 15.97 18.56 -2.05
C TYR A 209 15.28 17.67 -3.11
N LEU A 210 14.11 17.14 -2.79
CA LEU A 210 13.36 16.24 -3.68
C LEU A 210 12.84 17.01 -4.90
N SER A 211 13.02 16.44 -6.09
CA SER A 211 12.62 17.06 -7.35
C SER A 211 11.11 17.38 -7.36
N VAL A 212 10.27 16.44 -6.94
CA VAL A 212 8.82 16.63 -6.87
C VAL A 212 8.41 17.79 -5.95
N ASN A 213 9.14 17.99 -4.86
CA ASN A 213 8.91 19.14 -3.98
C ASN A 213 9.48 20.45 -4.56
N ARG A 214 10.61 20.37 -5.26
CA ARG A 214 11.30 21.54 -5.82
C ARG A 214 10.60 22.11 -7.05
N GLU A 215 10.13 21.23 -7.94
CA GLU A 215 9.65 21.58 -9.27
C GLU A 215 8.14 21.80 -9.32
N SER A 216 7.41 21.36 -8.29
CA SER A 216 5.97 21.65 -8.16
C SER A 216 5.72 23.09 -7.71
N ASN A 217 4.80 23.78 -8.42
CA ASN A 217 4.45 25.17 -8.17
C ASN A 217 3.40 25.36 -7.06
N MET A 218 2.94 24.27 -6.44
CA MET A 218 1.95 24.25 -5.37
C MET A 218 2.57 23.68 -4.08
N ALA A 219 1.80 23.67 -2.99
CA ALA A 219 2.17 22.94 -1.77
C ALA A 219 2.38 21.46 -2.10
N SER A 220 3.38 20.84 -1.50
CA SER A 220 3.72 19.45 -1.82
C SER A 220 4.28 18.67 -0.64
N LEU A 221 4.06 17.35 -0.67
CA LEU A 221 4.57 16.40 0.31
C LEU A 221 4.80 15.06 -0.37
N LEU A 222 5.87 14.37 0.07
CA LEU A 222 6.15 12.97 -0.24
C LEU A 222 6.02 12.14 1.04
N SER A 223 5.36 10.99 0.97
CA SER A 223 5.30 10.02 2.06
C SER A 223 6.07 8.75 1.71
N GLU A 224 6.73 8.17 2.71
CA GLU A 224 7.35 6.86 2.65
C GLU A 224 6.59 5.90 3.59
N GLY A 225 5.80 5.02 3.00
CA GLY A 225 4.97 4.05 3.72
C GLY A 225 5.71 2.73 3.96
N GLY A 226 6.61 2.69 4.96
CA GLY A 226 7.42 1.52 5.28
C GLY A 226 8.47 1.17 4.23
N TYR A 227 9.12 0.02 4.39
CA TYR A 227 10.28 -0.38 3.57
C TYR A 227 9.98 -1.62 2.73
N HIS A 228 9.92 -1.48 1.40
CA HIS A 228 9.72 -2.60 0.48
C HIS A 228 10.91 -3.59 0.42
N THR A 229 11.98 -3.31 1.14
CA THR A 229 13.15 -4.19 1.29
C THR A 229 13.19 -4.95 2.62
N ILE A 230 12.17 -4.80 3.47
CA ILE A 230 11.99 -5.56 4.71
C ILE A 230 10.92 -6.62 4.49
N ALA A 231 11.22 -7.88 4.82
CA ALA A 231 10.42 -9.04 4.45
C ALA A 231 8.97 -8.95 4.95
N GLU A 232 8.77 -8.65 6.22
CA GLU A 232 7.46 -8.55 6.86
C GLU A 232 6.61 -7.44 6.21
N GLN A 233 7.22 -6.30 5.91
CA GLN A 233 6.54 -5.19 5.22
C GLN A 233 6.22 -5.55 3.77
N GLN A 234 7.15 -6.18 3.06
CA GLN A 234 6.96 -6.53 1.67
C GLN A 234 5.88 -7.60 1.45
N GLN A 235 5.74 -8.53 2.38
CA GLN A 235 4.64 -9.50 2.37
C GLN A 235 3.28 -8.80 2.47
N LEU A 236 3.17 -7.78 3.31
CA LEU A 236 1.97 -6.95 3.42
C LEU A 236 1.76 -6.06 2.20
N ASN A 237 2.83 -5.46 1.65
CA ASN A 237 2.75 -4.61 0.46
C ASN A 237 2.15 -5.33 -0.77
N ILE A 238 2.35 -6.64 -0.88
CA ILE A 238 1.76 -7.45 -1.96
C ILE A 238 0.25 -7.65 -1.75
N ASN A 239 -0.22 -7.64 -0.50
CA ASN A 239 -1.63 -7.83 -0.17
C ASN A 239 -2.48 -6.61 -0.56
N VAL A 240 -3.58 -6.83 -1.27
CA VAL A 240 -4.44 -5.75 -1.77
C VAL A 240 -5.17 -5.04 -0.64
N GLU A 241 -5.71 -5.80 0.31
CA GLU A 241 -6.50 -5.27 1.43
C GLU A 241 -5.64 -4.46 2.39
N TYR A 242 -4.40 -4.87 2.62
CA TYR A 242 -3.45 -4.08 3.41
C TYR A 242 -3.18 -2.70 2.78
N LYS A 243 -3.01 -2.64 1.46
CA LYS A 243 -2.85 -1.37 0.74
C LYS A 243 -4.10 -0.49 0.84
N ARG A 244 -5.30 -1.08 0.92
CA ARG A 244 -6.54 -0.34 1.16
C ARG A 244 -6.56 0.34 2.53
N LEU A 245 -6.03 -0.32 3.59
CA LEU A 245 -5.88 0.33 4.90
C LEU A 245 -4.90 1.50 4.85
N GLU A 246 -3.75 1.35 4.18
CA GLU A 246 -2.79 2.44 3.99
C GLU A 246 -3.42 3.62 3.23
N ALA A 247 -4.17 3.32 2.18
CA ALA A 247 -4.92 4.32 1.43
C ALA A 247 -5.99 5.02 2.29
N PHE A 248 -6.66 4.28 3.18
CA PHE A 248 -7.68 4.87 4.07
C PHE A 248 -7.06 5.80 5.12
N ALA A 249 -5.88 5.47 5.66
CA ALA A 249 -5.12 6.37 6.53
C ALA A 249 -4.77 7.69 5.82
N ALA A 250 -4.32 7.62 4.56
CA ALA A 250 -4.05 8.82 3.75
C ALA A 250 -5.34 9.59 3.43
N PHE A 251 -6.42 8.90 3.07
CA PHE A 251 -7.74 9.51 2.85
C PHE A 251 -8.24 10.29 4.07
N GLN A 252 -8.19 9.70 5.26
CA GLN A 252 -8.54 10.39 6.50
C GLN A 252 -7.69 11.65 6.73
N SER A 253 -6.39 11.54 6.45
CA SER A 253 -5.45 12.68 6.60
C SER A 253 -5.79 13.82 5.66
N ILE A 254 -6.17 13.51 4.41
CA ILE A 254 -6.63 14.49 3.43
C ILE A 254 -7.89 15.21 3.96
N LEU A 255 -8.87 14.46 4.47
CA LEU A 255 -10.09 15.07 5.02
C LEU A 255 -9.79 15.96 6.24
N LYS A 256 -8.94 15.51 7.15
CA LYS A 256 -8.53 16.29 8.33
C LYS A 256 -7.80 17.57 7.95
N TYR A 257 -6.91 17.51 6.95
CA TYR A 257 -6.21 18.67 6.43
C TYR A 257 -7.19 19.74 5.90
N HIS A 258 -8.29 19.32 5.28
CA HIS A 258 -9.35 20.21 4.80
C HIS A 258 -10.39 20.58 5.87
N GLY A 259 -10.24 20.14 7.11
CA GLY A 259 -11.23 20.37 8.16
C GLY A 259 -12.56 19.65 7.96
N LEU A 260 -12.56 18.63 7.09
CA LEU A 260 -13.75 17.83 6.79
C LEU A 260 -13.93 16.69 7.81
N GLN A 261 -15.16 16.24 7.93
CA GLN A 261 -15.45 15.06 8.79
C GLN A 261 -14.90 13.80 8.14
N VAL A 262 -14.40 12.88 8.97
CA VAL A 262 -13.99 11.55 8.53
C VAL A 262 -15.20 10.62 8.60
N PRO A 263 -15.49 9.81 7.56
CA PRO A 263 -16.56 8.85 7.61
C PRO A 263 -16.30 7.78 8.69
N LYS A 264 -17.35 7.32 9.33
CA LYS A 264 -17.29 6.25 10.35
C LYS A 264 -17.14 4.86 9.71
N GLN A 265 -16.18 4.73 8.81
CA GLN A 265 -15.84 3.43 8.22
C GLN A 265 -15.10 2.58 9.24
N THR A 266 -15.44 1.30 9.29
CA THR A 266 -14.82 0.34 10.20
C THR A 266 -14.14 -0.78 9.43
N PHE A 267 -13.01 -1.21 9.95
CA PHE A 267 -12.26 -2.35 9.44
C PHE A 267 -11.96 -3.32 10.59
N LEU A 268 -12.16 -4.60 10.35
CA LEU A 268 -11.61 -5.68 11.15
C LEU A 268 -10.46 -6.29 10.37
N ALA A 269 -9.26 -6.27 10.90
CA ALA A 269 -8.08 -6.82 10.23
C ALA A 269 -7.14 -7.50 11.24
N GLY A 270 -6.25 -8.34 10.75
CA GLY A 270 -5.26 -9.00 11.58
C GLY A 270 -4.36 -9.94 10.79
N ILE A 271 -3.39 -10.51 11.49
CA ILE A 271 -2.47 -11.52 10.95
C ILE A 271 -2.75 -12.85 11.65
N ILE A 272 -2.84 -13.91 10.86
CA ILE A 272 -3.02 -15.27 11.35
C ILE A 272 -1.66 -15.98 11.23
N ALA A 273 -1.14 -16.48 12.35
CA ALA A 273 0.16 -17.12 12.42
C ALA A 273 0.09 -18.52 13.06
N ASN A 274 1.07 -19.34 12.76
CA ASN A 274 1.27 -20.63 13.43
C ASN A 274 1.77 -20.39 14.86
N SER A 275 1.12 -20.99 15.86
CA SER A 275 1.43 -20.80 17.27
C SER A 275 2.83 -21.28 17.69
N GLU A 276 3.43 -22.22 16.94
CA GLU A 276 4.72 -22.79 17.30
C GLU A 276 5.92 -21.98 16.77
N ASN A 277 5.79 -21.40 15.58
CA ASN A 277 6.92 -20.76 14.90
C ASN A 277 6.64 -19.32 14.45
N GLN A 278 5.44 -18.79 14.70
CA GLN A 278 5.00 -17.44 14.39
C GLN A 278 5.02 -17.11 12.89
N VAL A 279 5.06 -18.13 12.03
CA VAL A 279 5.00 -17.94 10.58
C VAL A 279 3.56 -17.66 10.18
N PRO A 280 3.29 -16.58 9.42
CA PRO A 280 1.95 -16.28 8.92
C PRO A 280 1.38 -17.41 8.05
N ILE A 281 0.07 -17.63 8.13
CA ILE A 281 -0.62 -18.72 7.43
C ILE A 281 -1.49 -18.15 6.32
N ASN A 282 -1.23 -18.52 5.07
CA ASN A 282 -2.12 -18.28 3.95
C ASN A 282 -3.15 -19.41 3.79
N GLY A 283 -4.25 -19.14 3.12
CA GLY A 283 -5.31 -20.13 2.89
C GLY A 283 -6.21 -20.38 4.10
N VAL A 284 -6.15 -19.53 5.12
CA VAL A 284 -7.10 -19.58 6.25
C VAL A 284 -8.42 -18.95 5.81
N LYS A 285 -9.50 -19.70 5.93
CA LYS A 285 -10.85 -19.18 5.77
C LYS A 285 -11.28 -18.48 7.06
N VAL A 286 -11.53 -17.20 6.99
CA VAL A 286 -12.05 -16.38 8.08
C VAL A 286 -13.51 -16.12 7.83
N THR A 287 -14.37 -16.30 8.83
CA THR A 287 -15.80 -16.08 8.74
C THR A 287 -16.27 -15.15 9.85
N VAL A 288 -17.00 -14.10 9.50
CA VAL A 288 -17.66 -13.18 10.43
C VAL A 288 -18.95 -12.66 9.82
N ASP A 289 -20.05 -12.65 10.59
CA ASP A 289 -21.36 -12.11 10.17
C ASP A 289 -21.83 -12.61 8.79
N GLY A 290 -21.61 -13.90 8.50
CA GLY A 290 -21.92 -14.50 7.20
C GLY A 290 -20.98 -14.13 6.05
N LYS A 291 -20.06 -13.19 6.25
CA LYS A 291 -19.02 -12.84 5.28
C LYS A 291 -17.83 -13.80 5.44
N THR A 292 -17.16 -14.11 4.35
CA THR A 292 -15.97 -14.96 4.36
C THR A 292 -14.80 -14.29 3.64
N TYR A 293 -13.59 -14.52 4.14
CA TYR A 293 -12.34 -14.11 3.51
C TYR A 293 -11.35 -15.28 3.59
N THR A 294 -10.57 -15.51 2.56
CA THR A 294 -9.48 -16.48 2.61
C THR A 294 -8.16 -15.74 2.51
N THR A 295 -7.29 -15.89 3.51
CA THR A 295 -5.98 -15.25 3.48
C THR A 295 -5.24 -15.67 2.22
N ASP A 296 -4.46 -14.79 1.64
CA ASP A 296 -3.89 -14.89 0.29
C ASP A 296 -3.56 -16.33 -0.12
N THR A 297 -4.33 -16.82 -1.08
CA THR A 297 -4.08 -18.13 -1.68
C THR A 297 -2.97 -18.00 -2.72
N TRP A 298 -2.25 -19.09 -2.89
CA TRP A 298 -1.10 -19.11 -3.77
C TRP A 298 -1.41 -18.90 -5.26
N GLU A 299 -2.65 -19.16 -5.68
CA GLU A 299 -3.10 -18.91 -7.05
C GLU A 299 -3.16 -17.44 -7.42
N SER A 300 -3.12 -16.56 -6.43
CA SER A 300 -3.22 -15.13 -6.62
C SER A 300 -1.90 -14.50 -7.13
N VAL A 301 -1.79 -13.20 -6.94
CA VAL A 301 -0.67 -12.33 -7.27
C VAL A 301 0.71 -12.92 -6.92
N PHE A 302 0.83 -13.64 -5.80
CA PHE A 302 2.12 -14.16 -5.32
C PHE A 302 2.82 -15.07 -6.30
N ASN A 303 2.09 -15.90 -7.02
CA ASN A 303 2.66 -16.82 -8.00
C ASN A 303 3.36 -16.10 -9.18
N LEU A 304 3.11 -14.81 -9.35
CA LEU A 304 3.80 -13.97 -10.34
C LEU A 304 5.22 -13.60 -9.89
N PHE A 305 5.46 -13.50 -8.59
CA PHE A 305 6.71 -12.97 -8.04
C PHE A 305 7.67 -14.08 -7.58
N THR A 306 7.16 -15.16 -7.01
CA THR A 306 7.98 -16.32 -6.65
C THR A 306 7.21 -17.62 -6.81
N LYS A 307 7.92 -18.71 -7.05
CA LYS A 307 7.37 -20.07 -7.04
C LYS A 307 7.51 -20.76 -5.69
N ASN A 308 8.14 -20.11 -4.72
CA ASN A 308 8.30 -20.63 -3.38
C ASN A 308 7.32 -19.93 -2.42
N GLU A 309 6.20 -20.58 -2.16
CA GLU A 309 5.15 -20.09 -1.28
C GLU A 309 5.63 -19.81 0.16
N ASN A 310 6.70 -20.51 0.62
CA ASN A 310 7.26 -20.25 1.93
C ASN A 310 7.97 -18.91 2.07
N LEU A 311 8.21 -18.21 0.97
CA LEU A 311 8.79 -16.86 0.97
C LEU A 311 7.75 -15.75 0.95
N ILE A 312 6.51 -16.06 0.57
CA ILE A 312 5.44 -15.06 0.47
C ILE A 312 4.19 -15.58 1.17
N HIS A 313 4.10 -15.32 2.46
CA HIS A 313 2.89 -15.54 3.24
C HIS A 313 2.76 -14.38 4.22
N ASN A 314 1.62 -13.73 4.22
CA ASN A 314 1.34 -12.63 5.12
C ASN A 314 0.28 -12.97 6.18
N GLY A 315 -0.54 -14.00 5.95
CA GLY A 315 -1.63 -14.39 6.85
C GLY A 315 -2.65 -13.28 7.11
N PHE A 316 -2.60 -12.19 6.33
CA PHE A 316 -3.42 -11.01 6.53
C PHE A 316 -4.86 -11.26 6.10
N TYR A 317 -5.81 -10.74 6.85
CA TYR A 317 -7.22 -10.72 6.49
C TYR A 317 -7.84 -9.37 6.82
N MET A 318 -8.92 -9.01 6.13
CA MET A 318 -9.66 -7.79 6.37
C MET A 318 -11.15 -7.95 6.03
N PHE A 319 -11.99 -7.30 6.85
CA PHE A 319 -13.42 -7.08 6.58
C PHE A 319 -13.73 -5.60 6.73
N GLU A 320 -14.51 -5.07 5.80
CA GLU A 320 -14.99 -3.69 5.84
C GLU A 320 -16.49 -3.65 6.24
N GLY A 321 -16.88 -2.55 6.90
CA GLY A 321 -18.29 -2.21 7.11
C GLY A 321 -19.01 -3.09 8.14
N LEU A 322 -18.30 -3.62 9.14
CA LEU A 322 -18.93 -4.22 10.31
C LEU A 322 -19.48 -3.11 11.23
N THR A 323 -20.57 -3.39 11.94
CA THR A 323 -21.23 -2.38 12.78
C THR A 323 -20.34 -1.99 13.97
N ALA A 324 -20.02 -0.72 14.06
CA ALA A 324 -19.26 -0.14 15.19
C ALA A 324 -19.96 -0.43 16.54
N GLY A 325 -19.16 -0.74 17.56
CA GLY A 325 -19.65 -1.08 18.91
C GLY A 325 -20.27 -2.48 19.04
N GLN A 326 -20.51 -3.19 17.93
CA GLN A 326 -21.06 -4.56 17.97
C GLN A 326 -19.95 -5.57 18.21
N THR A 327 -20.28 -6.63 18.97
CA THR A 327 -19.42 -7.80 19.17
C THR A 327 -19.81 -8.90 18.20
N TYR A 328 -18.83 -9.41 17.49
CA TYR A 328 -18.97 -10.50 16.52
C TYR A 328 -18.19 -11.73 16.93
N GLU A 329 -18.70 -12.89 16.56
CA GLU A 329 -17.93 -14.12 16.55
C GLU A 329 -17.18 -14.24 15.23
N VAL A 330 -15.87 -14.51 15.32
CA VAL A 330 -14.99 -14.69 14.15
C VAL A 330 -14.40 -16.10 14.21
N THR A 331 -14.57 -16.85 13.14
CA THR A 331 -14.07 -18.24 13.04
C THR A 331 -12.95 -18.31 12.00
N PHE A 332 -11.89 -19.04 12.34
CA PHE A 332 -10.68 -19.25 11.55
C PHE A 332 -10.50 -20.74 11.29
N GLU A 333 -10.50 -21.14 10.02
CA GLU A 333 -10.43 -22.55 9.59
C GLU A 333 -9.31 -22.71 8.55
N ALA A 334 -8.42 -23.67 8.75
CA ALA A 334 -7.39 -24.06 7.79
C ALA A 334 -7.11 -25.55 7.84
N THR A 335 -6.78 -26.16 6.69
CA THR A 335 -6.39 -27.56 6.63
C THR A 335 -5.11 -27.80 7.42
N GLY A 336 -5.13 -28.78 8.33
CA GLY A 336 -3.97 -29.11 9.19
C GLY A 336 -3.84 -28.26 10.44
N TYR A 337 -4.82 -27.43 10.75
CA TYR A 337 -4.87 -26.61 11.95
C TYR A 337 -6.17 -26.82 12.74
N ASP A 338 -6.11 -26.61 14.03
CA ASP A 338 -7.31 -26.55 14.86
C ASP A 338 -8.12 -25.30 14.53
N THR A 339 -9.45 -25.46 14.42
CA THR A 339 -10.34 -24.31 14.23
C THR A 339 -10.29 -23.40 15.45
N VAL A 340 -10.14 -22.10 15.20
CA VAL A 340 -10.11 -21.08 16.25
C VAL A 340 -11.36 -20.21 16.12
N THR A 341 -12.01 -19.90 17.27
CA THR A 341 -13.14 -18.97 17.34
C THR A 341 -12.83 -17.89 18.37
N LYS A 342 -13.05 -16.63 18.00
CA LYS A 342 -12.82 -15.46 18.86
C LYS A 342 -14.04 -14.56 18.87
N GLN A 343 -14.22 -13.84 19.97
CA GLN A 343 -15.18 -12.73 20.06
C GLN A 343 -14.41 -11.41 19.92
N VAL A 344 -14.90 -10.50 19.10
CA VAL A 344 -14.30 -9.19 18.89
C VAL A 344 -15.35 -8.09 18.86
N THR A 345 -15.11 -6.99 19.55
CA THR A 345 -15.97 -5.81 19.48
C THR A 345 -15.35 -4.80 18.52
N ILE A 346 -16.11 -4.37 17.52
CA ILE A 346 -15.63 -3.45 16.48
C ILE A 346 -15.48 -2.06 17.09
N LYS A 347 -14.32 -1.42 16.87
CA LYS A 347 -14.07 -0.05 17.31
C LYS A 347 -15.06 0.92 16.67
N GLU A 348 -15.43 1.93 17.41
CA GLU A 348 -16.26 3.04 16.90
C GLU A 348 -15.37 4.08 16.22
N GLY A 349 -15.06 3.90 14.93
CA GLY A 349 -14.22 4.82 14.17
C GLY A 349 -14.67 6.29 14.27
N GLY A 350 -13.75 7.22 13.99
CA GLY A 350 -14.04 8.65 14.02
C GLY A 350 -14.02 9.31 15.40
N GLN A 351 -13.53 8.61 16.43
CA GLN A 351 -13.44 9.14 17.81
C GLN A 351 -12.19 10.02 18.04
N GLY A 352 -11.34 10.17 17.03
CA GLY A 352 -10.21 11.09 17.03
C GLY A 352 -8.81 10.46 17.11
N ALA A 353 -8.70 9.18 17.46
CA ALA A 353 -7.43 8.48 17.36
C ALA A 353 -7.12 8.16 15.88
N SER A 354 -5.84 8.19 15.51
CA SER A 354 -5.41 7.97 14.12
C SER A 354 -5.74 6.58 13.56
N VAL A 355 -5.93 5.59 14.45
CA VAL A 355 -6.21 4.18 14.11
C VAL A 355 -7.53 3.67 14.71
N ASP A 356 -8.46 4.56 15.04
CA ASP A 356 -9.75 4.17 15.59
C ASP A 356 -10.68 3.50 14.56
N PHE A 357 -10.35 3.61 13.27
CA PHE A 357 -11.09 2.98 12.18
C PHE A 357 -10.80 1.48 12.02
N VAL A 358 -9.68 0.97 12.57
CA VAL A 358 -9.30 -0.43 12.46
C VAL A 358 -9.35 -1.15 13.81
N THR A 359 -10.06 -2.27 13.86
CA THR A 359 -10.04 -3.23 14.96
C THR A 359 -9.05 -4.34 14.59
N VAL A 360 -7.95 -4.45 15.34
CA VAL A 360 -6.94 -5.48 15.09
C VAL A 360 -7.24 -6.72 15.91
N LEU A 361 -7.27 -7.87 15.26
CA LEU A 361 -7.42 -9.18 15.89
C LEU A 361 -6.43 -10.16 15.27
N ASP A 362 -5.24 -10.25 15.85
CA ASP A 362 -4.27 -11.28 15.49
C ASP A 362 -4.65 -12.62 16.10
N VAL A 363 -4.38 -13.70 15.37
CA VAL A 363 -4.77 -15.05 15.76
C VAL A 363 -3.64 -16.05 15.56
N GLU A 364 -3.40 -16.86 16.59
CA GLU A 364 -2.52 -18.01 16.50
C GLU A 364 -3.34 -19.29 16.31
N MET A 365 -2.94 -20.11 15.33
CA MET A 365 -3.53 -21.42 15.07
C MET A 365 -2.52 -22.52 15.35
N THR A 366 -2.98 -23.57 16.03
CA THR A 366 -2.15 -24.73 16.37
C THR A 366 -2.25 -25.79 15.27
N ASN A 367 -1.09 -26.29 14.83
CA ASN A 367 -1.04 -27.37 13.86
C ASN A 367 -1.58 -28.66 14.48
N ASN A 368 -2.59 -29.27 13.85
CA ASN A 368 -3.17 -30.56 14.25
C ASN A 368 -2.86 -31.69 13.27
N ALA A 369 -2.02 -31.44 12.27
CA ALA A 369 -1.56 -32.50 11.40
C ALA A 369 -0.85 -33.55 12.24
N PRO A 370 -1.16 -34.87 12.08
CA PRO A 370 -0.47 -35.90 12.82
C PRO A 370 1.04 -35.80 12.54
N ALA A 371 1.83 -35.67 13.59
CA ALA A 371 3.27 -35.63 13.45
C ALA A 371 3.70 -36.82 12.58
N ILE A 372 4.29 -36.57 11.43
CA ILE A 372 4.89 -37.64 10.63
C ILE A 372 6.08 -38.12 11.44
N VAL A 373 5.85 -39.14 12.29
CA VAL A 373 6.94 -39.88 12.91
C VAL A 373 7.64 -40.60 11.77
N SER A 374 8.67 -39.97 11.23
CA SER A 374 9.59 -40.64 10.31
C SER A 374 10.28 -41.73 11.08
N VAL A 375 9.69 -42.94 11.09
CA VAL A 375 10.36 -44.15 11.55
C VAL A 375 11.47 -44.44 10.54
N PHE A 376 12.61 -43.84 10.74
CA PHE A 376 13.85 -44.32 10.14
C PHE A 376 14.14 -45.66 10.77
N GLN A 377 13.57 -46.76 10.22
CA GLN A 377 14.11 -48.06 10.45
C GLN A 377 15.54 -48.09 9.89
N SER A 378 16.52 -47.93 10.78
CA SER A 378 17.91 -48.23 10.46
C SER A 378 17.97 -49.71 10.14
N LYS A 379 17.87 -50.06 8.85
CA LYS A 379 18.30 -51.38 8.39
C LYS A 379 19.80 -51.42 8.59
N THR A 380 20.23 -51.98 9.73
CA THR A 380 21.62 -52.37 9.95
C THR A 380 21.95 -53.43 8.91
N LEU A 381 22.68 -52.99 7.87
CA LEU A 381 23.23 -53.89 6.86
C LEU A 381 24.32 -54.69 7.55
N LYS A 382 24.04 -55.94 7.98
CA LYS A 382 25.05 -56.92 8.38
C LYS A 382 25.83 -57.30 7.13
N MET A 383 26.98 -56.68 6.91
CA MET A 383 27.98 -57.20 5.98
C MET A 383 28.56 -58.51 6.55
N PHE A 384 28.21 -59.63 5.94
CA PHE A 384 28.92 -60.86 6.11
C PHE A 384 30.27 -60.75 5.38
N LEU A 385 31.35 -60.62 6.16
CA LEU A 385 32.69 -60.90 5.65
C LEU A 385 32.85 -62.42 5.52
N HIS A 386 32.84 -62.89 4.28
CA HIS A 386 33.33 -64.26 3.97
C HIS A 386 34.83 -64.14 3.74
N SER A 387 35.57 -64.64 4.71
CA SER A 387 36.98 -64.98 4.52
C SER A 387 37.06 -66.34 3.78
N SER A 388 37.62 -66.30 2.59
CA SER A 388 38.13 -67.53 1.96
C SER A 388 39.58 -67.33 1.63
N LEU A 389 40.38 -68.01 2.33
CA LEU A 389 41.77 -68.42 2.02
C LEU A 389 41.85 -69.01 0.61
N TRP A 390 42.78 -68.59 -0.23
CA TRP A 390 43.86 -69.36 -0.89
C TRP A 390 44.81 -68.33 -1.57
#